data_307ed641d8d1887768a259ba4c3f8a20
#
_entry.id   307ed641d8d1887768a259ba4c3f8a20
#
_cell.length_a   1.000
_cell.length_b   1.000
_cell.length_c   1.000
_cell.angle_alpha   90.00
_cell.angle_beta   90.00
_cell.angle_gamma   90.00
#
_symmetry.space_group_name_H-M   'P 1'
#
loop_
_entity.id
_entity.type
_entity.pdbx_description
1 polymer ?
#
loop_
_entity_poly.entity_id
_entity_poly.type
_entity_poly.pdbx_seq_one_letter_code
_entity_poly.pdbx_strand_id
1 'polypeptide(L)'
;MRVIARIASASAVLLSAAAFAQTEQPGPSIMYKNLEYRFGVIFPNQVQPMVRDTTYTTKDGATVPARQFYLERPGEWYTVTMVRLPNGPPIDKAHVDRTAEQILKKGTAQFNYSYCYDPGIPGRQLNMREPNGNQLRASMYMWDNRLYIAEASAPVGTHDALQFEQSITILDPMGNDLDNGQGSPACP
;
A
#
# COMPACT_ATOMS: atom_id res chain seq x y z
N MET A 1 83.25 33.09 -5.31
CA MET A 1 81.90 33.49 -4.94
C MET A 1 80.88 32.46 -5.49
N ARG A 2 80.29 31.59 -4.70
CA ARG A 2 79.30 30.64 -5.12
C ARG A 2 77.97 31.07 -4.50
N VAL A 3 77.00 31.43 -5.34
CA VAL A 3 75.62 31.76 -4.96
C VAL A 3 74.81 30.49 -4.94
N ILE A 4 74.28 30.14 -3.78
CA ILE A 4 73.40 28.99 -3.61
C ILE A 4 71.96 29.52 -3.67
N ALA A 5 71.22 29.19 -4.73
CA ALA A 5 69.81 29.44 -4.85
C ALA A 5 69.01 28.38 -4.06
N ARG A 6 68.19 28.82 -3.08
CA ARG A 6 67.25 27.98 -2.35
C ARG A 6 65.92 27.99 -3.09
N ILE A 7 65.45 26.80 -3.52
CA ILE A 7 64.13 26.59 -4.10
C ILE A 7 63.23 26.25 -2.95
N ALA A 8 62.22 27.08 -2.69
CA ALA A 8 61.15 26.81 -1.72
C ALA A 8 60.01 26.11 -2.46
N SER A 9 59.80 24.84 -2.13
CA SER A 9 58.66 24.06 -2.63
C SER A 9 57.43 24.34 -1.77
N ALA A 10 56.42 25.00 -2.32
CA ALA A 10 55.10 25.18 -1.69
C ALA A 10 54.24 23.96 -2.00
N SER A 11 53.97 23.14 -0.97
CA SER A 11 53.01 22.01 -1.06
C SER A 11 51.61 22.55 -0.85
N ALA A 12 50.79 22.57 -1.90
CA ALA A 12 49.37 22.86 -1.81
C ALA A 12 48.60 21.60 -1.32
N VAL A 13 48.06 21.65 -0.12
CA VAL A 13 47.17 20.62 0.41
C VAL A 13 45.76 20.87 -0.12
N LEU A 14 45.33 20.05 -1.07
CA LEU A 14 43.93 20.02 -1.54
C LEU A 14 43.04 19.31 -0.49
N LEU A 15 42.33 20.10 0.30
CA LEU A 15 41.26 19.58 1.14
C LEU A 15 40.04 19.23 0.24
N SER A 16 39.87 17.96 -0.05
CA SER A 16 38.63 17.44 -0.66
C SER A 16 37.51 17.47 0.38
N ALA A 17 36.60 18.44 0.28
CA ALA A 17 35.36 18.44 1.02
C ALA A 17 34.46 17.32 0.47
N ALA A 18 34.41 16.20 1.16
CA ALA A 18 33.39 15.17 0.93
C ALA A 18 32.04 15.77 1.33
N ALA A 19 31.23 16.15 0.35
CA ALA A 19 29.84 16.47 0.57
C ALA A 19 29.12 15.18 0.98
N PHE A 20 28.86 15.02 2.27
CA PHE A 20 27.93 14.01 2.75
C PHE A 20 26.55 14.40 2.23
N ALA A 21 26.04 13.66 1.24
CA ALA A 21 24.63 13.71 0.89
C ALA A 21 23.86 13.33 2.16
N GLN A 22 23.23 14.31 2.79
CA GLN A 22 22.25 14.04 3.83
C GLN A 22 21.12 13.29 3.14
N THR A 23 21.01 11.99 3.39
CA THR A 23 19.80 11.25 3.11
C THR A 23 18.73 11.88 4.00
N GLU A 24 17.81 12.65 3.39
CA GLU A 24 16.61 13.12 4.08
C GLU A 24 15.95 11.90 4.73
N GLN A 25 15.92 11.87 6.06
CA GLN A 25 15.10 10.89 6.76
C GLN A 25 13.66 11.16 6.35
N PRO A 26 12.92 10.15 5.85
CA PRO A 26 11.53 10.34 5.54
C PRO A 26 10.82 10.85 6.79
N GLY A 27 10.11 11.97 6.66
CA GLY A 27 9.27 12.49 7.73
C GLY A 27 8.23 11.44 8.17
N PRO A 28 7.58 11.61 9.32
CA PRO A 28 6.56 10.67 9.78
C PRO A 28 5.51 10.48 8.68
N SER A 29 5.24 9.23 8.30
CA SER A 29 4.25 8.91 7.28
C SER A 29 2.87 9.39 7.73
N ILE A 30 2.28 10.32 6.98
CA ILE A 30 0.92 10.80 7.26
C ILE A 30 -0.07 9.84 6.60
N MET A 31 -0.84 9.16 7.44
CA MET A 31 -1.91 8.28 6.98
C MET A 31 -3.11 9.11 6.50
N TYR A 32 -3.55 8.85 5.27
CA TYR A 32 -4.86 9.30 4.81
C TYR A 32 -5.94 8.52 5.56
N LYS A 33 -6.84 9.21 6.25
CA LYS A 33 -7.99 8.60 6.96
C LYS A 33 -9.31 9.06 6.33
N ASN A 34 -10.19 8.11 6.08
CA ASN A 34 -11.56 8.38 5.62
C ASN A 34 -12.56 7.78 6.61
N LEU A 35 -13.21 8.65 7.40
CA LEU A 35 -14.15 8.23 8.45
C LEU A 35 -15.49 7.74 7.88
N GLU A 36 -15.92 8.27 6.73
CA GLU A 36 -17.16 7.82 6.09
C GLU A 36 -17.05 6.35 5.64
N TYR A 37 -15.90 6.00 5.04
CA TYR A 37 -15.63 4.64 4.57
C TYR A 37 -14.85 3.81 5.57
N ARG A 38 -14.43 4.39 6.70
CA ARG A 38 -13.78 3.73 7.84
C ARG A 38 -12.50 3.00 7.45
N PHE A 39 -11.60 3.68 6.77
CA PHE A 39 -10.26 3.15 6.50
C PHE A 39 -9.18 4.23 6.62
N GLY A 40 -7.95 3.76 6.87
CA GLY A 40 -6.73 4.55 6.76
C GLY A 40 -5.74 3.86 5.82
N VAL A 41 -4.89 4.62 5.15
CA VAL A 41 -3.82 4.09 4.29
C VAL A 41 -2.75 5.16 4.05
N ILE A 42 -1.50 4.76 3.84
CA ILE A 42 -0.41 5.66 3.48
C ILE A 42 -0.24 5.65 1.97
N PHE A 43 -0.74 6.70 1.30
CA PHE A 43 -0.43 6.90 -0.13
C PHE A 43 1.01 7.38 -0.31
N PRO A 44 1.69 6.98 -1.41
CA PRO A 44 3.04 7.44 -1.71
C PRO A 44 3.19 8.97 -1.66
N ASN A 45 4.30 9.45 -1.09
CA ASN A 45 4.57 10.87 -0.84
C ASN A 45 3.48 11.58 -0.01
N GLN A 46 2.67 10.84 0.74
CA GLN A 46 1.61 11.38 1.59
C GLN A 46 0.62 12.28 0.85
N VAL A 47 0.43 12.01 -0.44
CA VAL A 47 -0.48 12.78 -1.30
C VAL A 47 -1.92 12.40 -1.00
N GLN A 48 -2.81 13.39 -0.98
CA GLN A 48 -4.25 13.15 -0.92
C GLN A 48 -4.70 12.40 -2.17
N PRO A 49 -5.42 11.27 -2.07
CA PRO A 49 -5.87 10.52 -3.23
C PRO A 49 -6.93 11.29 -4.02
N MET A 50 -6.97 11.05 -5.31
CA MET A 50 -8.14 11.35 -6.12
C MET A 50 -9.25 10.35 -5.81
N VAL A 51 -10.50 10.72 -6.13
CA VAL A 51 -11.67 9.90 -5.83
C VAL A 51 -12.55 9.78 -7.06
N ARG A 52 -13.02 8.56 -7.35
CA ARG A 52 -13.99 8.29 -8.43
C ARG A 52 -15.01 7.26 -8.04
N ASP A 53 -16.19 7.32 -8.69
CA ASP A 53 -17.17 6.26 -8.62
C ASP A 53 -16.74 5.11 -9.55
N THR A 54 -17.01 3.89 -9.12
CA THR A 54 -16.75 2.66 -9.87
C THR A 54 -17.80 1.61 -9.50
N THR A 55 -17.65 0.41 -9.99
CA THR A 55 -18.53 -0.72 -9.68
C THR A 55 -17.74 -1.93 -9.24
N TYR A 56 -18.39 -2.80 -8.48
CA TYR A 56 -17.87 -4.08 -8.05
C TYR A 56 -18.87 -5.19 -8.42
N THR A 57 -18.36 -6.33 -8.92
CA THR A 57 -19.18 -7.52 -9.16
C THR A 57 -19.11 -8.44 -7.96
N THR A 58 -20.25 -8.61 -7.29
CA THR A 58 -20.38 -9.44 -6.08
C THR A 58 -20.15 -10.93 -6.37
N LYS A 59 -20.06 -11.74 -5.31
CA LYS A 59 -19.95 -13.20 -5.43
C LYS A 59 -21.13 -13.83 -6.19
N ASP A 60 -22.30 -13.22 -6.12
CA ASP A 60 -23.54 -13.69 -6.79
C ASP A 60 -23.70 -13.13 -8.20
N GLY A 61 -22.70 -12.41 -8.71
CA GLY A 61 -22.68 -11.84 -10.06
C GLY A 61 -23.41 -10.50 -10.20
N ALA A 62 -23.99 -9.96 -9.14
CA ALA A 62 -24.61 -8.64 -9.17
C ALA A 62 -23.55 -7.52 -9.25
N THR A 63 -23.86 -6.45 -9.98
CA THR A 63 -23.02 -5.25 -10.02
C THR A 63 -23.53 -4.23 -9.01
N VAL A 64 -22.67 -3.79 -8.11
CA VAL A 64 -22.97 -2.80 -7.07
C VAL A 64 -22.06 -1.58 -7.18
N PRO A 65 -22.53 -0.39 -6.76
CA PRO A 65 -21.68 0.79 -6.71
C PRO A 65 -20.50 0.59 -5.76
N ALA A 66 -19.36 1.15 -6.15
CA ALA A 66 -18.15 1.20 -5.34
C ALA A 66 -17.51 2.59 -5.43
N ARG A 67 -16.68 2.93 -4.45
CA ARG A 67 -15.92 4.17 -4.41
C ARG A 67 -14.44 3.82 -4.45
N GLN A 68 -13.68 4.47 -5.33
CA GLN A 68 -12.26 4.24 -5.46
C GLN A 68 -11.48 5.51 -5.11
N PHE A 69 -10.53 5.37 -4.20
CA PHE A 69 -9.53 6.34 -3.80
C PHE A 69 -8.23 5.94 -4.47
N TYR A 70 -7.60 6.83 -5.25
CA TYR A 70 -6.51 6.40 -6.09
C TYR A 70 -5.42 7.46 -6.29
N LEU A 71 -4.22 6.97 -6.60
CA LEU A 71 -3.08 7.73 -7.06
C LEU A 71 -2.49 7.01 -8.27
N GLU A 72 -2.30 7.73 -9.36
CA GLU A 72 -1.67 7.22 -10.58
C GLU A 72 -0.41 8.04 -10.90
N ARG A 73 0.67 7.34 -11.26
CA ARG A 73 1.95 7.88 -11.67
C ARG A 73 2.44 7.13 -12.92
N PRO A 74 3.40 7.64 -13.70
CA PRO A 74 3.98 6.89 -14.81
C PRO A 74 4.52 5.52 -14.34
N GLY A 75 3.92 4.44 -14.85
CA GLY A 75 4.30 3.05 -14.51
C GLY A 75 3.81 2.52 -13.17
N GLU A 76 3.07 3.29 -12.39
CA GLU A 76 2.58 2.91 -11.06
C GLU A 76 1.14 3.35 -10.82
N TRP A 77 0.39 2.56 -10.05
CA TRP A 77 -0.90 2.99 -9.53
C TRP A 77 -1.19 2.37 -8.17
N TYR A 78 -1.97 3.08 -7.36
CA TYR A 78 -2.33 2.75 -5.99
C TYR A 78 -3.81 3.02 -5.81
N THR A 79 -4.59 2.06 -5.33
CA THR A 79 -6.04 2.21 -5.18
C THR A 79 -6.54 1.57 -3.88
N VAL A 80 -7.50 2.23 -3.24
CA VAL A 80 -8.37 1.61 -2.25
C VAL A 80 -9.79 1.64 -2.82
N THR A 81 -10.36 0.49 -3.10
CA THR A 81 -11.74 0.34 -3.55
C THR A 81 -12.61 -0.07 -2.38
N MET A 82 -13.65 0.72 -2.14
CA MET A 82 -14.61 0.53 -1.06
C MET A 82 -15.95 0.12 -1.63
N VAL A 83 -16.48 -1.02 -1.15
CA VAL A 83 -17.78 -1.54 -1.56
C VAL A 83 -18.68 -1.66 -0.32
N ARG A 84 -19.91 -1.12 -0.38
CA ARG A 84 -20.93 -1.35 0.63
C ARG A 84 -21.85 -2.47 0.18
N LEU A 85 -22.04 -3.48 1.04
CA LEU A 85 -22.83 -4.68 0.76
C LEU A 85 -23.97 -4.81 1.80
N PRO A 86 -25.00 -3.93 1.72
CA PRO A 86 -25.99 -3.78 2.82
C PRO A 86 -26.89 -4.99 3.03
N ASN A 87 -26.99 -5.90 2.08
CA ASN A 87 -27.94 -7.02 2.08
C ASN A 87 -27.29 -8.36 2.45
N GLY A 88 -26.11 -8.36 3.05
CA GLY A 88 -25.37 -9.56 3.45
C GLY A 88 -25.03 -9.59 4.93
N PRO A 89 -24.43 -10.68 5.41
CA PRO A 89 -23.85 -10.71 6.75
C PRO A 89 -22.73 -9.66 6.86
N PRO A 90 -22.55 -9.05 8.05
CA PRO A 90 -21.54 -8.01 8.25
C PRO A 90 -20.12 -8.48 7.98
N ILE A 91 -19.89 -9.79 8.08
CA ILE A 91 -18.64 -10.47 7.74
C ILE A 91 -18.97 -11.62 6.80
N ASP A 92 -18.40 -11.61 5.60
CA ASP A 92 -18.56 -12.69 4.63
C ASP A 92 -17.24 -12.95 3.87
N LYS A 93 -16.54 -13.98 4.29
CA LYS A 93 -15.27 -14.41 3.66
C LYS A 93 -15.42 -14.71 2.18
N ALA A 94 -16.60 -15.14 1.71
CA ALA A 94 -16.81 -15.45 0.30
C ALA A 94 -16.66 -14.23 -0.61
N HIS A 95 -16.90 -13.00 -0.12
CA HIS A 95 -16.60 -11.78 -0.88
C HIS A 95 -15.09 -11.53 -0.99
N VAL A 96 -14.33 -11.80 0.08
CA VAL A 96 -12.86 -11.73 0.09
C VAL A 96 -12.27 -12.72 -0.91
N ASP A 97 -12.71 -13.98 -0.86
CA ASP A 97 -12.23 -15.04 -1.74
C ASP A 97 -12.57 -14.73 -3.21
N ARG A 98 -13.79 -14.28 -3.49
CA ARG A 98 -14.20 -13.86 -4.84
C ARG A 98 -13.37 -12.71 -5.38
N THR A 99 -13.07 -11.72 -4.55
CA THR A 99 -12.21 -10.60 -4.92
C THR A 99 -10.81 -11.08 -5.25
N ALA A 100 -10.25 -11.96 -4.43
CA ALA A 100 -8.94 -12.56 -4.69
C ALA A 100 -8.92 -13.31 -6.04
N GLU A 101 -9.95 -14.10 -6.36
CA GLU A 101 -10.09 -14.78 -7.65
C GLU A 101 -10.12 -13.80 -8.85
N GLN A 102 -10.77 -12.64 -8.67
CA GLN A 102 -10.80 -11.60 -9.71
C GLN A 102 -9.42 -10.98 -9.92
N ILE A 103 -8.72 -10.66 -8.83
CA ILE A 103 -7.39 -10.07 -8.87
C ILE A 103 -6.36 -11.08 -9.44
N LEU A 104 -6.45 -12.36 -9.10
CA LEU A 104 -5.57 -13.42 -9.59
C LEU A 104 -5.58 -13.56 -11.13
N LYS A 105 -6.61 -13.08 -11.81
CA LYS A 105 -6.66 -13.04 -13.28
C LYS A 105 -5.75 -11.96 -13.91
N LYS A 106 -5.25 -11.02 -13.11
CA LYS A 106 -4.39 -9.92 -13.58
C LYS A 106 -2.93 -10.34 -13.82
N GLY A 107 -2.51 -11.53 -13.34
CA GLY A 107 -1.12 -11.96 -13.48
C GLY A 107 -0.84 -13.32 -12.85
N THR A 108 0.43 -13.60 -12.61
CA THR A 108 0.90 -14.85 -11.99
C THR A 108 1.13 -14.64 -10.48
N ALA A 109 0.44 -15.40 -9.65
CA ALA A 109 0.60 -15.33 -8.20
C ALA A 109 1.99 -15.83 -7.77
N GLN A 110 2.67 -15.01 -6.99
CA GLN A 110 3.90 -15.35 -6.26
C GLN A 110 3.58 -15.71 -4.81
N PHE A 111 2.53 -15.08 -4.27
CA PHE A 111 2.09 -15.26 -2.92
C PHE A 111 0.56 -15.05 -2.86
N ASN A 112 -0.13 -15.94 -2.15
CA ASN A 112 -1.58 -15.89 -1.96
C ASN A 112 -1.92 -16.54 -0.63
N TYR A 113 -2.37 -15.76 0.33
CA TYR A 113 -2.47 -16.22 1.68
C TYR A 113 -3.66 -15.58 2.40
N SER A 114 -4.39 -16.41 3.17
CA SER A 114 -5.46 -15.92 4.03
C SER A 114 -4.88 -15.23 5.26
N TYR A 115 -5.44 -14.10 5.60
CA TYR A 115 -4.99 -13.26 6.70
C TYR A 115 -6.21 -12.80 7.51
N CYS A 116 -6.05 -12.68 8.82
CA CYS A 116 -7.01 -12.00 9.68
C CYS A 116 -6.43 -10.67 10.11
N TYR A 117 -7.13 -9.58 9.85
CA TYR A 117 -6.72 -8.24 10.29
C TYR A 117 -6.86 -8.09 11.81
N ASP A 118 -8.00 -8.55 12.35
CA ASP A 118 -8.30 -8.62 13.79
C ASP A 118 -9.11 -9.90 14.03
N PRO A 119 -9.20 -10.42 15.27
CA PRO A 119 -10.02 -11.62 15.54
C PRO A 119 -11.40 -11.51 14.90
N GLY A 120 -11.62 -12.29 13.84
CA GLY A 120 -12.87 -12.35 13.12
C GLY A 120 -13.01 -11.47 11.88
N ILE A 121 -12.02 -10.63 11.50
CA ILE A 121 -12.03 -9.91 10.22
C ILE A 121 -11.28 -10.73 9.16
N PRO A 122 -11.99 -11.42 8.25
CA PRO A 122 -11.35 -12.20 7.21
C PRO A 122 -10.68 -11.30 6.20
N GLY A 123 -9.46 -11.63 5.84
CA GLY A 123 -8.67 -10.94 4.84
C GLY A 123 -7.87 -11.89 3.98
N ARG A 124 -7.30 -11.34 2.92
CA ARG A 124 -6.41 -12.02 2.01
C ARG A 124 -5.35 -11.08 1.47
N GLN A 125 -4.13 -11.58 1.35
CA GLN A 125 -3.02 -10.86 0.75
C GLN A 125 -2.52 -11.59 -0.48
N LEU A 126 -2.24 -10.82 -1.52
CA LEU A 126 -1.72 -11.29 -2.80
C LEU A 126 -0.46 -10.52 -3.17
N ASN A 127 0.51 -11.25 -3.71
CA ASN A 127 1.64 -10.67 -4.41
C ASN A 127 1.74 -11.38 -5.76
N MET A 128 1.76 -10.62 -6.85
CA MET A 128 1.64 -11.14 -8.20
C MET A 128 2.64 -10.48 -9.13
N ARG A 129 2.98 -11.17 -10.20
CA ARG A 129 3.68 -10.61 -11.35
C ARG A 129 2.68 -10.35 -12.46
N GLU A 130 2.54 -9.09 -12.86
CA GLU A 130 1.72 -8.69 -13.99
C GLU A 130 2.42 -8.95 -15.34
N PRO A 131 1.66 -9.07 -16.47
CA PRO A 131 2.25 -9.28 -17.80
C PRO A 131 3.21 -8.17 -18.25
N ASN A 132 3.02 -6.94 -17.78
CA ASN A 132 3.90 -5.79 -18.05
C ASN A 132 5.23 -5.83 -17.24
N GLY A 133 5.40 -6.83 -16.36
CA GLY A 133 6.57 -6.98 -15.51
C GLY A 133 6.48 -6.27 -14.15
N ASN A 134 5.41 -5.53 -13.88
CA ASN A 134 5.18 -4.95 -12.57
C ASN A 134 4.86 -6.01 -11.51
N GLN A 135 5.02 -5.63 -10.27
CA GLN A 135 4.51 -6.33 -9.12
C GLN A 135 3.16 -5.73 -8.71
N LEU A 136 2.11 -6.54 -8.70
CA LEU A 136 0.81 -6.19 -8.11
C LEU A 136 0.76 -6.75 -6.69
N ARG A 137 0.56 -5.87 -5.73
CA ARG A 137 0.29 -6.20 -4.34
C ARG A 137 -1.16 -5.88 -4.03
N ALA A 138 -1.84 -6.76 -3.30
CA ALA A 138 -3.22 -6.50 -2.90
C ALA A 138 -3.51 -7.07 -1.52
N SER A 139 -4.26 -6.30 -0.73
CA SER A 139 -4.88 -6.73 0.52
C SER A 139 -6.37 -6.45 0.47
N MET A 140 -7.16 -7.38 0.94
CA MET A 140 -8.62 -7.24 0.97
C MET A 140 -9.19 -7.78 2.27
N TYR A 141 -10.24 -7.10 2.79
CA TYR A 141 -10.89 -7.40 4.06
C TYR A 141 -12.39 -7.18 3.96
N MET A 142 -13.16 -7.92 4.75
CA MET A 142 -14.62 -7.73 4.85
C MET A 142 -15.03 -7.50 6.30
N TRP A 143 -15.55 -6.30 6.60
CA TRP A 143 -16.01 -5.91 7.92
C TRP A 143 -17.21 -4.97 7.85
N ASP A 144 -18.21 -5.18 8.73
CA ASP A 144 -19.39 -4.32 8.89
C ASP A 144 -20.05 -3.98 7.54
N ASN A 145 -20.31 -5.01 6.72
CA ASN A 145 -20.89 -4.88 5.37
C ASN A 145 -20.06 -4.01 4.39
N ARG A 146 -18.78 -3.85 4.66
CA ARG A 146 -17.83 -3.14 3.80
C ARG A 146 -16.73 -4.09 3.36
N LEU A 147 -16.51 -4.12 2.06
CA LEU A 147 -15.37 -4.78 1.46
C LEU A 147 -14.31 -3.71 1.14
N TYR A 148 -13.14 -3.91 1.68
CA TYR A 148 -11.95 -3.07 1.52
C TYR A 148 -11.00 -3.78 0.57
N ILE A 149 -10.57 -3.11 -0.50
CA ILE A 149 -9.65 -3.67 -1.50
C ILE A 149 -8.54 -2.66 -1.74
N ALA A 150 -7.36 -2.91 -1.18
CA ALA A 150 -6.16 -2.11 -1.45
C ALA A 150 -5.33 -2.82 -2.52
N GLU A 151 -4.99 -2.13 -3.60
CA GLU A 151 -4.16 -2.65 -4.68
C GLU A 151 -3.08 -1.63 -5.05
N ALA A 152 -1.85 -2.11 -5.26
CA ALA A 152 -0.73 -1.31 -5.75
C ALA A 152 0.00 -2.07 -6.85
N SER A 153 0.15 -1.47 -8.02
CA SER A 153 0.98 -1.96 -9.11
C SER A 153 2.16 -1.02 -9.32
N ALA A 154 3.36 -1.56 -9.28
CA ALA A 154 4.60 -0.79 -9.43
C ALA A 154 5.75 -1.69 -9.90
N PRO A 155 6.88 -1.13 -10.37
CA PRO A 155 8.09 -1.90 -10.64
C PRO A 155 8.51 -2.74 -9.43
N VAL A 156 9.09 -3.91 -9.69
CA VAL A 156 9.51 -4.84 -8.63
C VAL A 156 10.46 -4.17 -7.67
N GLY A 157 10.20 -4.36 -6.37
CA GLY A 157 11.03 -3.79 -5.30
C GLY A 157 10.68 -2.34 -4.92
N THR A 158 9.62 -1.76 -5.51
CA THR A 158 9.14 -0.43 -5.11
C THR A 158 8.67 -0.45 -3.66
N HIS A 159 9.36 0.30 -2.79
CA HIS A 159 9.05 0.38 -1.37
C HIS A 159 7.64 0.95 -1.13
N ASP A 160 7.25 1.98 -1.87
CA ASP A 160 5.94 2.64 -1.76
C ASP A 160 4.78 1.65 -1.94
N ALA A 161 4.91 0.67 -2.87
CA ALA A 161 3.87 -0.32 -3.10
C ALA A 161 3.71 -1.29 -1.92
N LEU A 162 4.81 -1.67 -1.28
CA LEU A 162 4.80 -2.49 -0.07
C LEU A 162 4.20 -1.70 1.11
N GLN A 163 4.65 -0.47 1.32
CA GLN A 163 4.17 0.39 2.40
C GLN A 163 2.67 0.67 2.25
N PHE A 164 2.22 1.00 1.04
CA PHE A 164 0.80 1.24 0.76
C PHE A 164 -0.06 0.03 1.11
N GLU A 165 0.27 -1.15 0.58
CA GLU A 165 -0.50 -2.38 0.78
C GLU A 165 -0.54 -2.78 2.27
N GLN A 166 0.57 -2.65 2.99
CA GLN A 166 0.66 -3.01 4.41
C GLN A 166 0.07 -1.96 5.36
N SER A 167 -0.12 -0.74 4.90
CA SER A 167 -0.65 0.36 5.74
C SER A 167 -2.17 0.44 5.78
N ILE A 168 -2.88 -0.42 5.03
CA ILE A 168 -4.35 -0.39 5.05
C ILE A 168 -4.86 -0.69 6.46
N THR A 169 -5.66 0.21 7.00
CA THR A 169 -6.17 0.18 8.37
C THR A 169 -7.69 0.26 8.32
N ILE A 170 -8.37 -0.62 9.05
CA ILE A 170 -9.83 -0.61 9.19
C ILE A 170 -10.17 0.15 10.47
N LEU A 171 -11.02 1.17 10.33
CA LEU A 171 -11.34 2.08 11.42
C LEU A 171 -12.72 1.80 12.03
N ASP A 172 -12.82 1.98 13.33
CA ASP A 172 -14.10 2.07 14.02
C ASP A 172 -14.85 3.38 13.65
N PRO A 173 -16.11 3.57 14.08
CA PRO A 173 -16.85 4.82 13.82
C PRO A 173 -16.19 6.08 14.39
N MET A 174 -15.30 5.95 15.35
CA MET A 174 -14.57 7.06 16.00
C MET A 174 -13.24 7.36 15.31
N GLY A 175 -12.82 6.51 14.34
CA GLY A 175 -11.57 6.66 13.61
C GLY A 175 -10.36 6.02 14.27
N ASN A 176 -10.56 5.14 15.25
CA ASN A 176 -9.49 4.33 15.83
C ASN A 176 -9.29 3.07 14.98
N ASP A 177 -8.06 2.56 14.97
CA ASP A 177 -7.74 1.28 14.35
C ASP A 177 -8.44 0.14 15.11
N LEU A 178 -9.03 -0.80 14.38
CA LEU A 178 -9.60 -2.00 14.97
C LEU A 178 -8.54 -3.02 15.37
N ASP A 179 -7.35 -2.96 14.77
CA ASP A 179 -6.23 -3.81 15.18
C ASP A 179 -5.71 -3.36 16.56
N ASN A 180 -5.90 -4.22 17.54
CA ASN A 180 -5.46 -3.97 18.92
C ASN A 180 -4.04 -4.48 19.19
N GLY A 181 -3.31 -4.94 18.18
CA GLY A 181 -1.94 -5.43 18.30
C GLY A 181 -1.79 -6.79 19.00
N GLN A 182 -2.88 -7.47 19.29
CA GLN A 182 -2.82 -8.79 19.99
C GLN A 182 -2.52 -9.97 19.07
N GLY A 183 -2.33 -9.69 17.79
CA GLY A 183 -2.10 -10.70 16.78
C GLY A 183 -3.38 -11.44 16.39
N SER A 184 -3.40 -11.94 15.17
CA SER A 184 -4.56 -12.63 14.63
C SER A 184 -4.49 -14.12 14.97
N PRO A 185 -5.43 -14.68 15.73
CA PRO A 185 -5.66 -16.09 15.66
C PRO A 185 -6.05 -16.46 14.21
N ALA A 186 -5.83 -17.70 13.80
CA ALA A 186 -6.24 -18.16 12.49
C ALA A 186 -7.69 -17.75 12.21
N CYS A 187 -7.97 -17.16 11.04
CA CYS A 187 -9.35 -16.93 10.60
C CYS A 187 -10.13 -18.24 10.63
N PRO A 188 -11.34 -18.26 11.16
CA PRO A 188 -12.20 -19.43 11.13
C PRO A 188 -12.56 -19.86 9.70
#